data_e4a19c3711f07381ab9713f2bdfe3fed
#
_entry.id   e4a19c3711f07381ab9713f2bdfe3fed
#
_cell.length_a   1.000
_cell.length_b   1.000
_cell.length_c   1.000
_cell.angle_alpha   90.00
_cell.angle_beta   90.00
_cell.angle_gamma   90.00
#
_symmetry.space_group_name_H-M   'P 1'
#
loop_
_entity.id
_entity.type
_entity.pdbx_description
1 polymer ?
#
loop_
_entity_poly.entity_id
_entity_poly.type
_entity_poly.pdbx_seq_one_letter_code
_entity_poly.pdbx_strand_id
1 'polypeptide(L)'
;MNEYMNEYMKETNEALLHTYNQFPVVLDHGEGAYLYDTEGKKYLDFAAGYAVSSLGYGNQELNEALKAQIDKLFHTSNLYYNTVCGKAAEDLKRITGMDRIFFTNSGGEAVKGTLKAARKYAYKKGTGRYEFIAMKESFHGRSFGALSVTGHDPYRAPFEPLVPGVSFAEYNDLDSVKALVTDKTCAIILEPLQGEGGINLATEEFMKGIRKLCDEEGILMICDEVQCGMGRTGSMFTWQSYGIRPDIMSMAKAIGSGIPVGAFAMTEEIAKYSLEPGDHGTTYGGNPLACTAVSKTIEIFEKKNLVAHVQELGAYLTEKLEELKSECDCVKAVKGKGLMQGIQVTKPLSEITKEALKEGLLIIGAGNDVIRFVPPLIIEKEHVDEMIRILKKVL
;
A
#
# COMPACT_ATOMS: atom_id res chain seq x y z
N MET A 1 -14.49 -2.68 -32.48
CA MET A 1 -15.27 -3.22 -31.36
C MET A 1 -15.10 -4.74 -31.40
N ASN A 2 -14.54 -5.33 -30.37
CA ASN A 2 -14.20 -6.76 -30.35
C ASN A 2 -15.47 -7.61 -30.38
N GLU A 3 -15.57 -8.54 -31.32
CA GLU A 3 -16.65 -9.52 -31.47
C GLU A 3 -16.77 -10.52 -30.30
N TYR A 4 -15.89 -10.43 -29.30
CA TYR A 4 -15.75 -11.34 -28.16
C TYR A 4 -15.89 -10.62 -26.81
N MET A 5 -16.78 -9.63 -26.69
CA MET A 5 -17.07 -9.07 -25.37
C MET A 5 -17.97 -10.07 -24.63
N ASN A 6 -17.39 -10.75 -23.63
CA ASN A 6 -18.10 -11.60 -22.70
C ASN A 6 -19.27 -10.82 -22.04
N GLU A 7 -20.37 -11.48 -21.76
CA GLU A 7 -21.58 -10.89 -21.16
C GLU A 7 -21.27 -10.10 -19.88
N TYR A 8 -20.39 -10.62 -19.00
CA TYR A 8 -19.94 -9.95 -17.79
C TYR A 8 -19.22 -8.61 -18.07
N MET A 9 -18.38 -8.56 -19.10
CA MET A 9 -17.70 -7.32 -19.51
C MET A 9 -18.71 -6.30 -20.02
N LYS A 10 -19.71 -6.75 -20.78
CA LYS A 10 -20.78 -5.89 -21.30
C LYS A 10 -21.60 -5.29 -20.16
N GLU A 11 -22.10 -6.12 -19.26
CA GLU A 11 -22.86 -5.68 -18.08
C GLU A 11 -22.04 -4.70 -17.21
N THR A 12 -20.76 -4.99 -16.98
CA THR A 12 -19.85 -4.12 -16.22
C THR A 12 -19.68 -2.75 -16.89
N ASN A 13 -19.43 -2.73 -18.20
CA ASN A 13 -19.22 -1.48 -18.94
C ASN A 13 -20.50 -0.65 -19.07
N GLU A 14 -21.67 -1.29 -19.09
CA GLU A 14 -22.95 -0.58 -19.16
C GLU A 14 -23.39 -0.02 -17.77
N ALA A 15 -23.00 -0.69 -16.66
CA ALA A 15 -23.48 -0.35 -15.33
C ALA A 15 -22.52 0.53 -14.52
N LEU A 16 -21.20 0.41 -14.72
CA LEU A 16 -20.22 1.13 -13.92
C LEU A 16 -19.72 2.42 -14.60
N LEU A 17 -19.41 3.42 -13.77
CA LEU A 17 -18.72 4.61 -14.21
C LEU A 17 -17.33 4.23 -14.73
N HIS A 18 -17.01 4.58 -15.98
CA HIS A 18 -15.79 4.23 -16.66
C HIS A 18 -14.59 5.08 -16.17
N THR A 19 -13.98 4.65 -15.05
CA THR A 19 -12.81 5.30 -14.43
C THR A 19 -11.53 4.46 -14.52
N TYR A 20 -11.63 3.24 -15.04
CA TYR A 20 -10.51 2.30 -15.21
C TYR A 20 -10.44 1.78 -16.64
N ASN A 21 -9.23 1.61 -17.16
CA ASN A 21 -8.96 0.84 -18.37
C ASN A 21 -8.74 -0.62 -17.97
N GLN A 22 -9.83 -1.40 -17.93
CA GLN A 22 -9.79 -2.80 -17.47
C GLN A 22 -9.09 -3.70 -18.51
N PHE A 23 -8.33 -4.67 -18.03
CA PHE A 23 -7.84 -5.74 -18.88
C PHE A 23 -9.00 -6.62 -19.38
N PRO A 24 -8.96 -7.11 -20.63
CA PRO A 24 -10.05 -7.88 -21.20
C PRO A 24 -10.02 -9.36 -20.73
N VAL A 25 -10.20 -9.57 -19.44
CA VAL A 25 -10.26 -10.87 -18.79
C VAL A 25 -11.33 -10.84 -17.69
N VAL A 26 -12.10 -11.91 -17.55
CA VAL A 26 -13.10 -12.09 -16.48
C VAL A 26 -12.58 -13.13 -15.51
N LEU A 27 -12.00 -12.66 -14.40
CA LEU A 27 -11.48 -13.52 -13.34
C LEU A 27 -12.64 -14.06 -12.48
N ASP A 28 -12.64 -15.37 -12.20
CA ASP A 28 -13.69 -16.05 -11.47
C ASP A 28 -13.23 -16.47 -10.07
N HIS A 29 -12.12 -17.19 -9.97
CA HIS A 29 -11.60 -17.70 -8.69
C HIS A 29 -10.07 -17.66 -8.64
N GLY A 30 -9.51 -17.98 -7.47
CA GLY A 30 -8.05 -18.01 -7.29
C GLY A 30 -7.62 -19.09 -6.30
N GLU A 31 -6.40 -19.59 -6.49
CA GLU A 31 -5.74 -20.56 -5.62
C GLU A 31 -4.25 -20.23 -5.50
N GLY A 32 -3.76 -20.08 -4.28
CA GLY A 32 -2.35 -19.72 -4.03
C GLY A 32 -1.95 -18.41 -4.71
N ALA A 33 -0.99 -18.47 -5.61
CA ALA A 33 -0.51 -17.32 -6.40
C ALA A 33 -1.21 -17.17 -7.76
N TYR A 34 -2.24 -17.94 -8.04
CA TYR A 34 -2.88 -17.99 -9.35
C TYR A 34 -4.33 -17.53 -9.30
N LEU A 35 -4.74 -16.87 -10.39
CA LEU A 35 -6.12 -16.57 -10.71
C LEU A 35 -6.57 -17.33 -11.94
N TYR A 36 -7.85 -17.59 -12.03
CA TYR A 36 -8.47 -18.32 -13.13
C TYR A 36 -9.62 -17.51 -13.70
N ASP A 37 -9.74 -17.48 -15.03
CA ASP A 37 -10.87 -16.84 -15.68
C ASP A 37 -12.06 -17.79 -15.83
N THR A 38 -13.17 -17.28 -16.34
CA THR A 38 -14.40 -18.04 -16.56
C THR A 38 -14.27 -19.17 -17.58
N GLU A 39 -13.19 -19.23 -18.35
CA GLU A 39 -12.88 -20.28 -19.31
C GLU A 39 -11.90 -21.31 -18.73
N GLY A 40 -11.46 -21.12 -17.48
CA GLY A 40 -10.50 -21.97 -16.79
C GLY A 40 -9.04 -21.72 -17.15
N LYS A 41 -8.73 -20.64 -17.88
CA LYS A 41 -7.34 -20.25 -18.13
C LYS A 41 -6.70 -19.74 -16.84
N LYS A 42 -5.51 -20.23 -16.57
CA LYS A 42 -4.70 -19.92 -15.39
C LYS A 42 -3.79 -18.74 -15.64
N TYR A 43 -3.72 -17.84 -14.65
CA TYR A 43 -2.85 -16.67 -14.65
C TYR A 43 -2.01 -16.62 -13.37
N LEU A 44 -0.69 -16.54 -13.51
CA LEU A 44 0.22 -16.25 -12.41
C LEU A 44 0.09 -14.77 -12.02
N ASP A 45 -0.21 -14.49 -10.75
CA ASP A 45 -0.50 -13.12 -10.32
C ASP A 45 0.69 -12.46 -9.63
N PHE A 46 1.30 -11.50 -10.32
CA PHE A 46 2.33 -10.61 -9.78
C PHE A 46 1.82 -9.19 -9.51
N ALA A 47 0.50 -9.00 -9.45
CA ALA A 47 -0.17 -7.75 -9.09
C ALA A 47 -0.86 -7.82 -7.71
N ALA A 48 -1.37 -8.99 -7.32
CA ALA A 48 -2.06 -9.26 -6.05
C ALA A 48 -3.12 -8.21 -5.69
N GLY A 49 -3.88 -7.70 -6.70
CA GLY A 49 -4.86 -6.64 -6.48
C GLY A 49 -4.24 -5.34 -5.95
N TYR A 50 -3.11 -4.91 -6.49
CA TYR A 50 -2.28 -3.79 -6.01
C TYR A 50 -1.67 -4.05 -4.62
N ALA A 51 -1.02 -5.22 -4.44
CA ALA A 51 -0.37 -5.65 -3.20
C ALA A 51 -1.35 -5.89 -2.02
N VAL A 52 -2.61 -6.22 -2.31
CA VAL A 52 -3.65 -6.49 -1.32
C VAL A 52 -3.66 -7.94 -0.87
N SER A 53 -3.72 -8.88 -1.82
CA SER A 53 -3.86 -10.32 -1.56
C SER A 53 -2.55 -10.96 -1.10
N SER A 54 -2.04 -10.50 0.05
CA SER A 54 -0.72 -10.90 0.57
C SER A 54 -0.61 -12.40 0.90
N LEU A 55 -1.70 -13.02 1.33
CA LEU A 55 -1.80 -14.46 1.62
C LEU A 55 -2.18 -15.31 0.39
N GLY A 56 -2.24 -14.67 -0.80
CA GLY A 56 -2.75 -15.32 -2.01
C GLY A 56 -4.26 -15.56 -1.94
N TYR A 57 -4.70 -16.49 -2.77
CA TYR A 57 -6.10 -16.80 -2.97
C TYR A 57 -6.47 -18.14 -2.32
N GLY A 58 -7.70 -18.26 -1.84
CA GLY A 58 -8.20 -19.51 -1.28
C GLY A 58 -7.55 -19.91 0.06
N ASN A 59 -6.93 -18.97 0.81
CA ASN A 59 -6.31 -19.31 2.10
C ASN A 59 -7.34 -19.84 3.08
N GLN A 60 -7.25 -21.15 3.39
CA GLN A 60 -8.25 -21.84 4.17
C GLN A 60 -8.37 -21.31 5.60
N GLU A 61 -7.25 -21.03 6.30
CA GLU A 61 -7.26 -20.54 7.68
C GLU A 61 -7.94 -19.17 7.77
N LEU A 62 -7.69 -18.27 6.82
CA LEU A 62 -8.36 -16.97 6.74
C LEU A 62 -9.85 -17.14 6.43
N ASN A 63 -10.18 -17.95 5.43
CA ASN A 63 -11.56 -18.15 5.00
C ASN A 63 -12.44 -18.77 6.11
N GLU A 64 -11.93 -19.75 6.86
CA GLU A 64 -12.64 -20.35 7.99
C GLU A 64 -12.88 -19.35 9.13
N ALA A 65 -11.87 -18.52 9.45
CA ALA A 65 -12.03 -17.47 10.47
C ALA A 65 -13.10 -16.43 10.07
N LEU A 66 -13.11 -16.03 8.79
CA LEU A 66 -14.11 -15.11 8.26
C LEU A 66 -15.51 -15.71 8.26
N LYS A 67 -15.69 -16.96 7.82
CA LYS A 67 -16.97 -17.67 7.86
C LYS A 67 -17.51 -17.76 9.29
N ALA A 68 -16.66 -18.13 10.25
CA ALA A 68 -17.05 -18.20 11.65
C ALA A 68 -17.45 -16.81 12.22
N GLN A 69 -16.82 -15.73 11.76
CA GLN A 69 -17.19 -14.37 12.18
C GLN A 69 -18.47 -13.89 11.51
N ILE A 70 -18.71 -14.27 10.25
CA ILE A 70 -19.96 -14.01 9.52
C ILE A 70 -21.16 -14.58 10.29
N ASP A 71 -21.05 -15.80 10.79
CA ASP A 71 -22.10 -16.47 11.55
C ASP A 71 -22.38 -15.84 12.94
N LYS A 72 -21.47 -14.97 13.43
CA LYS A 72 -21.61 -14.32 14.73
C LYS A 72 -22.12 -12.89 14.61
N LEU A 73 -21.34 -12.02 13.96
CA LEU A 73 -21.58 -10.58 14.00
C LEU A 73 -20.74 -9.88 12.94
N PHE A 74 -21.41 -9.15 12.05
CA PHE A 74 -20.77 -8.35 11.00
C PHE A 74 -20.37 -6.95 11.44
N HIS A 75 -21.29 -6.26 12.13
CA HIS A 75 -21.17 -4.84 12.40
C HIS A 75 -21.97 -4.43 13.64
N THR A 76 -21.42 -3.50 14.42
CA THR A 76 -22.07 -2.93 15.62
C THR A 76 -21.89 -1.43 15.74
N SER A 77 -21.22 -0.77 14.81
CA SER A 77 -20.67 0.58 14.97
C SER A 77 -19.57 0.69 16.05
N ASN A 78 -19.00 1.89 16.19
CA ASN A 78 -18.01 2.17 17.26
C ASN A 78 -18.63 2.70 18.56
N LEU A 79 -19.97 2.65 18.66
CA LEU A 79 -20.69 3.01 19.90
C LEU A 79 -20.70 1.87 20.91
N TYR A 80 -20.46 0.65 20.47
CA TYR A 80 -20.47 -0.54 21.32
C TYR A 80 -19.14 -1.29 21.22
N TYR A 81 -18.73 -1.90 22.32
CA TYR A 81 -17.60 -2.82 22.33
C TYR A 81 -17.99 -4.13 21.63
N ASN A 82 -16.99 -4.75 20.97
CA ASN A 82 -17.11 -6.09 20.41
C ASN A 82 -15.89 -6.94 20.78
N THR A 83 -15.99 -8.24 20.59
CA THR A 83 -15.01 -9.21 21.11
C THR A 83 -13.72 -9.28 20.29
N VAL A 84 -13.61 -8.62 19.13
CA VAL A 84 -12.48 -8.78 18.20
C VAL A 84 -11.72 -7.50 17.91
N CYS A 85 -12.38 -6.32 17.98
CA CYS A 85 -11.74 -5.05 17.62
C CYS A 85 -10.53 -4.72 18.52
N GLY A 86 -10.67 -4.90 19.84
CA GLY A 86 -9.59 -4.68 20.80
C GLY A 86 -8.39 -5.58 20.54
N LYS A 87 -8.65 -6.89 20.27
CA LYS A 87 -7.58 -7.83 19.92
C LYS A 87 -6.85 -7.42 18.64
N ALA A 88 -7.58 -7.08 17.58
CA ALA A 88 -6.97 -6.64 16.32
C ALA A 88 -6.13 -5.37 16.51
N ALA A 89 -6.56 -4.44 17.35
CA ALA A 89 -5.77 -3.26 17.70
C ALA A 89 -4.48 -3.63 18.45
N GLU A 90 -4.54 -4.53 19.44
CA GLU A 90 -3.35 -5.02 20.16
C GLU A 90 -2.39 -5.78 19.22
N ASP A 91 -2.90 -6.60 18.30
CA ASP A 91 -2.08 -7.28 17.30
C ASP A 91 -1.34 -6.26 16.40
N LEU A 92 -2.04 -5.20 15.93
CA LEU A 92 -1.42 -4.12 15.17
C LEU A 92 -0.41 -3.33 16.00
N LYS A 93 -0.70 -2.98 17.26
CA LYS A 93 0.26 -2.31 18.15
C LYS A 93 1.55 -3.12 18.28
N ARG A 94 1.42 -4.42 18.49
CA ARG A 94 2.56 -5.33 18.66
C ARG A 94 3.47 -5.36 17.44
N ILE A 95 2.91 -5.49 16.24
CA ILE A 95 3.73 -5.58 15.01
C ILE A 95 4.25 -4.22 14.51
N THR A 96 3.53 -3.13 14.80
CA THR A 96 3.94 -1.77 14.43
C THR A 96 4.88 -1.13 15.45
N GLY A 97 4.82 -1.54 16.73
CA GLY A 97 5.47 -0.80 17.82
C GLY A 97 4.85 0.57 18.10
N MET A 98 3.64 0.85 17.55
CA MET A 98 2.88 2.07 17.83
C MET A 98 1.95 1.87 19.03
N ASP A 99 1.45 2.95 19.61
CA ASP A 99 0.75 2.88 20.91
C ASP A 99 -0.77 2.93 20.77
N ARG A 100 -1.32 3.59 19.75
CA ARG A 100 -2.75 3.75 19.52
C ARG A 100 -3.11 3.52 18.06
N ILE A 101 -4.25 2.83 17.86
CA ILE A 101 -4.76 2.44 16.55
C ILE A 101 -6.15 3.04 16.33
N PHE A 102 -6.41 3.53 15.12
CA PHE A 102 -7.74 3.85 14.64
C PHE A 102 -8.03 3.08 13.34
N PHE A 103 -9.08 2.29 13.32
CA PHE A 103 -9.48 1.53 12.14
C PHE A 103 -10.29 2.39 11.16
N THR A 104 -10.04 2.18 9.87
CA THR A 104 -10.75 2.77 8.74
C THR A 104 -11.12 1.68 7.73
N ASN A 105 -11.68 2.04 6.57
CA ASN A 105 -12.09 1.07 5.54
C ASN A 105 -11.12 1.01 4.35
N SER A 106 -10.23 1.98 4.23
CA SER A 106 -9.32 2.12 3.11
C SER A 106 -8.05 2.88 3.48
N GLY A 107 -7.02 2.78 2.60
CA GLY A 107 -5.79 3.56 2.75
C GLY A 107 -6.02 5.08 2.68
N GLY A 108 -6.87 5.55 1.76
CA GLY A 108 -7.18 6.99 1.66
C GLY A 108 -7.87 7.55 2.91
N GLU A 109 -8.71 6.74 3.58
CA GLU A 109 -9.28 7.12 4.88
C GLU A 109 -8.23 7.11 5.99
N ALA A 110 -7.32 6.15 5.98
CA ALA A 110 -6.22 6.08 6.94
C ALA A 110 -5.32 7.31 6.80
N VAL A 111 -4.87 7.65 5.60
CA VAL A 111 -4.08 8.87 5.33
C VAL A 111 -4.83 10.13 5.76
N LYS A 112 -6.11 10.28 5.40
CA LYS A 112 -6.93 11.41 5.86
C LYS A 112 -6.91 11.53 7.39
N GLY A 113 -6.97 10.40 8.09
CA GLY A 113 -6.90 10.34 9.55
C GLY A 113 -5.57 10.84 10.10
N THR A 114 -4.44 10.45 9.48
CA THR A 114 -3.10 10.92 9.89
C THR A 114 -2.95 12.44 9.75
N LEU A 115 -3.43 13.01 8.65
CA LEU A 115 -3.39 14.46 8.41
C LEU A 115 -4.23 15.23 9.44
N LYS A 116 -5.44 14.73 9.76
CA LYS A 116 -6.28 15.33 10.80
C LYS A 116 -5.63 15.25 12.17
N ALA A 117 -5.01 14.11 12.51
CA ALA A 117 -4.32 13.93 13.77
C ALA A 117 -3.14 14.91 13.91
N ALA A 118 -2.33 15.09 12.87
CA ALA A 118 -1.20 16.01 12.86
C ALA A 118 -1.65 17.48 13.04
N ARG A 119 -2.67 17.93 12.30
CA ARG A 119 -3.22 19.30 12.48
C ARG A 119 -3.84 19.52 13.86
N LYS A 120 -4.58 18.53 14.37
CA LYS A 120 -5.19 18.65 15.71
C LYS A 120 -4.14 18.66 16.81
N TYR A 121 -3.05 17.87 16.67
CA TYR A 121 -1.91 17.91 17.57
C TYR A 121 -1.28 19.31 17.63
N ALA A 122 -0.95 19.87 16.46
CA ALA A 122 -0.40 21.22 16.37
C ALA A 122 -1.34 22.28 16.96
N TYR A 123 -2.65 22.16 16.71
CA TYR A 123 -3.67 23.05 17.29
C TYR A 123 -3.71 22.96 18.83
N LYS A 124 -3.72 21.75 19.40
CA LYS A 124 -3.73 21.56 20.87
C LYS A 124 -2.43 21.99 21.54
N LYS A 125 -1.31 21.89 20.85
CA LYS A 125 -0.01 22.41 21.33
C LYS A 125 0.10 23.94 21.18
N GLY A 126 -0.87 24.60 20.56
CA GLY A 126 -0.89 26.06 20.38
C GLY A 126 0.20 26.60 19.44
N THR A 127 0.71 25.75 18.53
CA THR A 127 1.82 26.13 17.64
C THR A 127 1.38 26.98 16.44
N GLY A 128 0.08 26.98 16.11
CA GLY A 128 -0.44 27.62 14.89
C GLY A 128 -0.04 26.93 13.57
N ARG A 129 0.63 25.78 13.64
CA ARG A 129 1.12 25.03 12.48
C ARG A 129 -0.02 24.21 11.84
N TYR A 130 -0.03 24.14 10.50
CA TYR A 130 -1.07 23.39 9.75
C TYR A 130 -0.60 22.90 8.38
N GLU A 131 0.61 23.27 7.94
CA GLU A 131 1.13 22.95 6.61
C GLU A 131 1.79 21.56 6.61
N PHE A 132 1.73 20.91 5.45
CA PHE A 132 2.36 19.62 5.19
C PHE A 132 3.42 19.75 4.11
N ILE A 133 4.48 18.98 4.25
CA ILE A 133 5.40 18.68 3.16
C ILE A 133 5.17 17.23 2.76
N ALA A 134 4.86 16.99 1.48
CA ALA A 134 4.75 15.68 0.86
C ALA A 134 5.83 15.51 -0.21
N MET A 135 5.94 14.32 -0.80
CA MET A 135 6.97 14.05 -1.81
C MET A 135 6.36 14.09 -3.21
N LYS A 136 7.11 14.59 -4.19
CA LYS A 136 6.76 14.44 -5.60
C LYS A 136 6.65 12.95 -5.96
N GLU A 137 5.83 12.63 -6.96
CA GLU A 137 5.51 11.28 -7.42
C GLU A 137 4.92 10.36 -6.33
N SER A 138 4.51 10.91 -5.16
CA SER A 138 3.83 10.13 -4.11
C SER A 138 2.39 9.82 -4.48
N PHE A 139 1.87 8.74 -3.88
CA PHE A 139 0.46 8.38 -3.97
C PHE A 139 -0.10 8.05 -2.59
N HIS A 140 -1.00 8.90 -2.10
CA HIS A 140 -1.60 8.76 -0.77
C HIS A 140 -3.11 8.48 -0.81
N GLY A 141 -3.73 8.49 -1.98
CA GLY A 141 -5.14 8.19 -2.18
C GLY A 141 -5.90 9.18 -3.05
N ARG A 142 -7.21 8.93 -3.25
CA ARG A 142 -8.09 9.68 -4.16
C ARG A 142 -9.13 10.55 -3.46
N SER A 143 -9.33 10.43 -2.14
CA SER A 143 -10.20 11.35 -1.40
C SER A 143 -9.57 12.74 -1.30
N PHE A 144 -10.35 13.81 -1.21
CA PHE A 144 -9.84 15.20 -1.23
C PHE A 144 -8.67 15.43 -0.27
N GLY A 145 -8.74 14.92 0.96
CA GLY A 145 -7.64 15.05 1.92
C GLY A 145 -6.39 14.29 1.51
N ALA A 146 -6.51 13.01 1.12
CA ALA A 146 -5.39 12.20 0.68
C ALA A 146 -4.83 12.66 -0.68
N LEU A 147 -5.72 13.10 -1.58
CA LEU A 147 -5.33 13.67 -2.88
C LEU A 147 -4.52 14.96 -2.72
N SER A 148 -4.82 15.76 -1.69
CA SER A 148 -4.08 17.00 -1.42
C SER A 148 -2.59 16.79 -1.16
N VAL A 149 -2.21 15.65 -0.60
CA VAL A 149 -0.81 15.29 -0.32
C VAL A 149 -0.23 14.28 -1.33
N THR A 150 -0.99 13.90 -2.36
CA THR A 150 -0.52 13.06 -3.47
C THR A 150 0.29 13.91 -4.45
N GLY A 151 1.58 13.61 -4.61
CA GLY A 151 2.55 14.39 -5.36
C GLY A 151 2.55 14.16 -6.87
N HIS A 152 1.40 13.80 -7.45
CA HIS A 152 1.24 13.54 -8.89
C HIS A 152 0.24 14.52 -9.49
N ASP A 153 0.75 15.58 -10.16
CA ASP A 153 -0.05 16.70 -10.64
C ASP A 153 -1.25 16.30 -11.54
N PRO A 154 -1.13 15.35 -12.47
CA PRO A 154 -2.27 14.92 -13.29
C PRO A 154 -3.44 14.38 -12.49
N TYR A 155 -3.20 13.86 -11.27
CA TYR A 155 -4.27 13.37 -10.40
C TYR A 155 -4.96 14.49 -9.62
N ARG A 156 -4.25 15.60 -9.35
CA ARG A 156 -4.72 16.71 -8.51
C ARG A 156 -5.41 17.80 -9.31
N ALA A 157 -4.78 18.24 -10.40
CA ALA A 157 -5.16 19.42 -11.16
C ALA A 157 -6.67 19.51 -11.51
N PRO A 158 -7.35 18.43 -11.92
CA PRO A 158 -8.79 18.49 -12.22
C PRO A 158 -9.68 18.77 -11.00
N PHE A 159 -9.15 18.65 -9.78
CA PHE A 159 -9.92 18.73 -8.51
C PHE A 159 -9.54 19.93 -7.64
N GLU A 160 -8.75 20.85 -8.16
CA GLU A 160 -8.41 22.08 -7.46
C GLU A 160 -9.66 23.00 -7.26
N PRO A 161 -9.81 23.72 -6.11
CA PRO A 161 -8.84 23.79 -5.01
C PRO A 161 -8.93 22.60 -4.05
N LEU A 162 -7.79 22.05 -3.67
CA LEU A 162 -7.65 20.99 -2.68
C LEU A 162 -7.47 21.57 -1.27
N VAL A 163 -7.20 20.73 -0.26
CA VAL A 163 -6.89 21.17 1.09
C VAL A 163 -5.59 22.01 1.07
N PRO A 164 -5.63 23.29 1.50
CA PRO A 164 -4.50 24.19 1.39
C PRO A 164 -3.36 23.88 2.37
N GLY A 165 -2.16 24.41 2.09
CA GLY A 165 -0.99 24.29 2.94
C GLY A 165 -0.22 23.00 2.70
N VAL A 166 -0.10 22.56 1.44
CA VAL A 166 0.73 21.42 1.04
C VAL A 166 1.80 21.85 0.05
N SER A 167 3.04 21.48 0.33
CA SER A 167 4.19 21.68 -0.54
C SER A 167 4.82 20.32 -0.88
N PHE A 168 5.51 20.25 -2.04
CA PHE A 168 6.05 18.99 -2.55
C PHE A 168 7.57 19.09 -2.74
N ALA A 169 8.30 18.22 -2.02
CA ALA A 169 9.76 18.09 -2.11
C ALA A 169 10.16 16.99 -3.11
N GLU A 170 11.38 17.06 -3.62
CA GLU A 170 11.97 15.95 -4.37
C GLU A 170 12.21 14.75 -3.44
N TYR A 171 11.86 13.55 -3.91
CA TYR A 171 12.08 12.32 -3.15
C TYR A 171 13.57 11.96 -3.13
N ASN A 172 14.09 11.53 -1.98
CA ASN A 172 15.52 11.28 -1.73
C ASN A 172 16.42 12.55 -1.81
N ASP A 173 15.85 13.74 -1.70
CA ASP A 173 16.56 15.00 -1.61
C ASP A 173 16.19 15.73 -0.30
N LEU A 174 17.02 15.55 0.72
CA LEU A 174 16.78 16.15 2.04
C LEU A 174 16.85 17.69 2.02
N ASP A 175 17.68 18.28 1.15
CA ASP A 175 17.81 19.71 1.05
C ASP A 175 16.59 20.35 0.39
N SER A 176 15.97 19.65 -0.58
CA SER A 176 14.66 20.02 -1.11
C SER A 176 13.59 20.07 -0.01
N VAL A 177 13.60 19.09 0.92
CA VAL A 177 12.65 19.08 2.05
C VAL A 177 12.91 20.25 3.01
N LYS A 178 14.18 20.45 3.41
CA LYS A 178 14.58 21.55 4.33
C LYS A 178 14.18 22.93 3.79
N ALA A 179 14.32 23.14 2.48
CA ALA A 179 13.96 24.41 1.83
C ALA A 179 12.47 24.75 1.91
N LEU A 180 11.61 23.74 2.16
CA LEU A 180 10.16 23.92 2.27
C LEU A 180 9.65 24.03 3.72
N VAL A 181 10.51 23.78 4.72
CA VAL A 181 10.11 23.90 6.12
C VAL A 181 9.89 25.38 6.46
N THR A 182 8.73 25.66 7.05
CA THR A 182 8.33 26.99 7.52
C THR A 182 7.91 26.93 8.99
N ASP A 183 7.67 28.08 9.60
CA ASP A 183 7.08 28.20 10.94
C ASP A 183 5.65 27.63 11.03
N LYS A 184 5.01 27.36 9.89
CA LYS A 184 3.67 26.78 9.76
C LYS A 184 3.67 25.29 9.47
N THR A 185 4.81 24.69 9.17
CA THR A 185 4.91 23.24 8.88
C THR A 185 4.56 22.42 10.12
N CYS A 186 3.56 21.54 10.02
CA CYS A 186 3.14 20.66 11.12
C CYS A 186 3.63 19.21 10.93
N ALA A 187 3.80 18.75 9.70
CA ALA A 187 4.24 17.38 9.44
C ALA A 187 4.86 17.21 8.05
N ILE A 188 5.71 16.18 7.94
CA ILE A 188 6.21 15.63 6.67
C ILE A 188 5.56 14.28 6.47
N ILE A 189 4.96 14.02 5.30
CA ILE A 189 4.38 12.72 4.92
C ILE A 189 5.16 12.13 3.75
N LEU A 190 5.49 10.83 3.85
CA LEU A 190 6.19 10.10 2.79
C LEU A 190 5.87 8.60 2.84
N GLU A 191 6.01 7.95 1.68
CA GLU A 191 6.10 6.50 1.56
C GLU A 191 7.56 6.08 1.73
N PRO A 192 7.92 5.13 2.62
CA PRO A 192 9.30 4.61 2.67
C PRO A 192 9.75 3.90 1.38
N LEU A 193 8.79 3.41 0.58
CA LEU A 193 8.95 2.98 -0.80
C LEU A 193 7.74 3.45 -1.60
N GLN A 194 7.95 4.39 -2.53
CA GLN A 194 6.90 4.88 -3.41
C GLN A 194 6.44 3.79 -4.37
N GLY A 195 5.17 3.41 -4.28
CA GLY A 195 4.61 2.36 -5.11
C GLY A 195 4.22 2.84 -6.50
N GLU A 196 3.32 3.81 -6.57
CA GLU A 196 2.75 4.34 -7.81
C GLU A 196 3.76 5.21 -8.58
N GLY A 197 4.66 5.89 -7.90
CA GLY A 197 5.67 6.78 -8.47
C GLY A 197 6.83 6.08 -9.17
N GLY A 198 6.78 4.75 -9.37
CA GLY A 198 7.80 4.01 -10.11
C GLY A 198 8.77 3.20 -9.25
N ILE A 199 8.28 2.64 -8.14
CA ILE A 199 9.03 1.74 -7.24
C ILE A 199 10.33 2.40 -6.73
N ASN A 200 10.21 3.58 -6.13
CA ASN A 200 11.33 4.34 -5.61
C ASN A 200 11.53 4.03 -4.13
N LEU A 201 12.64 3.39 -3.77
CA LEU A 201 13.01 3.13 -2.39
C LEU A 201 13.68 4.36 -1.78
N ALA A 202 13.28 4.74 -0.56
CA ALA A 202 13.97 5.77 0.19
C ALA A 202 15.39 5.30 0.56
N THR A 203 16.36 6.22 0.47
CA THR A 203 17.70 5.95 0.98
C THR A 203 17.71 6.01 2.50
N GLU A 204 18.67 5.31 3.12
CA GLU A 204 18.84 5.34 4.57
C GLU A 204 19.14 6.75 5.08
N GLU A 205 19.98 7.48 4.35
CA GLU A 205 20.31 8.89 4.64
C GLU A 205 19.07 9.79 4.63
N PHE A 206 18.20 9.62 3.62
CA PHE A 206 16.96 10.38 3.50
C PHE A 206 16.01 10.11 4.67
N MET A 207 15.71 8.82 4.95
CA MET A 207 14.79 8.46 6.04
C MET A 207 15.27 8.92 7.41
N LYS A 208 16.55 8.71 7.73
CA LYS A 208 17.18 9.20 8.97
C LYS A 208 17.28 10.72 9.02
N GLY A 209 17.55 11.34 7.87
CA GLY A 209 17.59 12.80 7.74
C GLY A 209 16.23 13.45 7.99
N ILE A 210 15.13 12.87 7.45
CA ILE A 210 13.75 13.33 7.70
C ILE A 210 13.40 13.17 9.18
N ARG A 211 13.72 12.02 9.81
CA ARG A 211 13.42 11.83 11.24
C ARG A 211 14.15 12.89 12.09
N LYS A 212 15.44 13.08 11.83
CA LYS A 212 16.25 14.09 12.52
C LYS A 212 15.70 15.50 12.32
N LEU A 213 15.37 15.88 11.10
CA LEU A 213 14.76 17.17 10.77
C LEU A 213 13.45 17.39 11.54
N CYS A 214 12.59 16.37 11.57
CA CYS A 214 11.33 16.44 12.31
C CYS A 214 11.56 16.66 13.82
N ASP A 215 12.56 15.97 14.41
CA ASP A 215 12.92 16.11 15.82
C ASP A 215 13.46 17.51 16.13
N GLU A 216 14.35 18.05 15.29
CA GLU A 216 14.97 19.37 15.44
C GLU A 216 13.96 20.51 15.30
N GLU A 217 13.05 20.40 14.34
CA GLU A 217 12.04 21.44 14.05
C GLU A 217 10.75 21.29 14.90
N GLY A 218 10.61 20.20 15.64
CA GLY A 218 9.41 19.90 16.43
C GLY A 218 8.15 19.72 15.54
N ILE A 219 8.30 19.06 14.39
CA ILE A 219 7.24 18.71 13.44
C ILE A 219 7.08 17.19 13.38
N LEU A 220 5.96 16.71 12.86
CA LEU A 220 5.67 15.28 12.88
C LEU A 220 6.16 14.56 11.62
N MET A 221 6.63 13.33 11.77
CA MET A 221 6.91 12.42 10.68
C MET A 221 5.75 11.44 10.50
N ILE A 222 5.17 11.42 9.29
CA ILE A 222 4.10 10.49 8.90
C ILE A 222 4.64 9.53 7.85
N CYS A 223 4.63 8.22 8.15
CA CYS A 223 4.96 7.18 7.18
C CYS A 223 3.68 6.57 6.59
N ASP A 224 3.53 6.63 5.28
CA ASP A 224 2.49 5.90 4.56
C ASP A 224 3.00 4.50 4.18
N GLU A 225 2.54 3.52 4.92
CA GLU A 225 2.88 2.09 4.76
C GLU A 225 1.72 1.29 4.12
N VAL A 226 0.79 1.97 3.46
CA VAL A 226 -0.38 1.35 2.83
C VAL A 226 0.01 0.30 1.80
N GLN A 227 1.05 0.54 1.01
CA GLN A 227 1.50 -0.43 -0.01
C GLN A 227 2.77 -1.18 0.40
N CYS A 228 3.75 -0.49 0.96
CA CYS A 228 5.06 -1.06 1.27
C CYS A 228 5.12 -1.81 2.61
N GLY A 229 4.10 -1.66 3.47
CA GLY A 229 4.01 -2.33 4.76
C GLY A 229 3.66 -3.81 4.71
N MET A 230 3.42 -4.36 5.86
CA MET A 230 2.96 -5.74 6.06
C MET A 230 3.86 -6.78 5.39
N GLY A 231 5.16 -6.76 5.75
CA GLY A 231 6.14 -7.75 5.30
C GLY A 231 6.67 -7.57 3.87
N ARG A 232 6.04 -6.72 3.06
CA ARG A 232 6.26 -6.59 1.62
C ARG A 232 7.73 -6.33 1.22
N THR A 233 8.46 -5.56 2.02
CA THR A 233 9.86 -5.20 1.76
C THR A 233 10.89 -6.04 2.53
N GLY A 234 10.43 -7.09 3.25
CA GLY A 234 11.28 -7.90 4.10
C GLY A 234 11.45 -7.36 5.53
N SER A 235 10.65 -6.38 5.91
CA SER A 235 10.42 -5.94 7.30
C SER A 235 8.92 -5.85 7.52
N MET A 236 8.41 -6.02 8.74
CA MET A 236 6.97 -5.97 8.98
C MET A 236 6.39 -4.65 8.49
N PHE A 237 7.07 -3.53 8.79
CA PHE A 237 6.86 -2.23 8.16
C PHE A 237 8.20 -1.69 7.66
N THR A 238 8.20 -1.03 6.52
CA THR A 238 9.43 -0.64 5.81
C THR A 238 10.27 0.33 6.64
N TRP A 239 9.65 1.27 7.34
CA TRP A 239 10.34 2.23 8.21
C TRP A 239 11.20 1.55 9.30
N GLN A 240 10.82 0.34 9.76
CA GLN A 240 11.58 -0.40 10.77
C GLN A 240 12.98 -0.78 10.28
N SER A 241 13.15 -1.00 8.97
CA SER A 241 14.45 -1.34 8.39
C SER A 241 15.48 -0.21 8.44
N TYR A 242 15.04 1.03 8.69
CA TYR A 242 15.91 2.20 8.83
C TYR A 242 16.29 2.51 10.30
N GLY A 243 15.73 1.75 11.25
CA GLY A 243 15.99 1.98 12.69
C GLY A 243 15.43 3.30 13.21
N ILE A 244 14.40 3.84 12.57
CA ILE A 244 13.67 5.04 13.01
C ILE A 244 12.28 4.68 13.50
N ARG A 245 11.56 5.62 14.10
CA ARG A 245 10.14 5.50 14.45
C ARG A 245 9.39 6.74 13.99
N PRO A 246 8.35 6.63 13.14
CA PRO A 246 7.50 7.77 12.81
C PRO A 246 6.59 8.14 13.99
N ASP A 247 6.05 9.35 13.97
CA ASP A 247 5.07 9.79 14.96
C ASP A 247 3.69 9.22 14.66
N ILE A 248 3.35 9.12 13.37
CA ILE A 248 2.09 8.58 12.86
C ILE A 248 2.39 7.71 11.63
N MET A 249 1.61 6.66 11.43
CA MET A 249 1.67 5.86 10.20
C MET A 249 0.28 5.47 9.71
N SER A 250 0.13 5.29 8.40
CA SER A 250 -1.05 4.72 7.75
C SER A 250 -0.78 3.33 7.21
N MET A 251 -1.80 2.47 7.22
CA MET A 251 -1.76 1.10 6.71
C MET A 251 -3.11 0.66 6.15
N ALA A 252 -3.11 -0.24 5.18
CA ALA A 252 -4.31 -0.84 4.58
C ALA A 252 -3.90 -2.09 3.77
N LYS A 253 -4.62 -2.40 2.70
CA LYS A 253 -4.27 -3.45 1.73
C LYS A 253 -3.97 -4.80 2.41
N ALA A 254 -2.69 -5.14 2.48
CA ALA A 254 -2.21 -6.43 3.00
C ALA A 254 -2.62 -6.71 4.45
N ILE A 255 -2.96 -5.71 5.29
CA ILE A 255 -3.43 -5.95 6.65
C ILE A 255 -4.74 -6.74 6.70
N GLY A 256 -5.58 -6.62 5.65
CA GLY A 256 -6.85 -7.34 5.51
C GLY A 256 -6.81 -8.51 4.55
N SER A 257 -5.71 -8.66 3.79
CA SER A 257 -5.49 -9.73 2.80
C SER A 257 -6.70 -10.01 1.90
N GLY A 258 -7.33 -8.93 1.38
CA GLY A 258 -8.52 -8.98 0.51
C GLY A 258 -9.77 -8.33 1.12
N ILE A 259 -9.89 -8.31 2.45
CA ILE A 259 -11.01 -7.63 3.13
C ILE A 259 -10.73 -6.12 3.18
N PRO A 260 -11.70 -5.26 2.78
CA PRO A 260 -11.55 -3.82 2.87
C PRO A 260 -11.34 -3.36 4.31
N VAL A 261 -10.14 -2.90 4.62
CA VAL A 261 -9.74 -2.37 5.91
C VAL A 261 -8.54 -1.45 5.75
N GLY A 262 -8.49 -0.42 6.56
CA GLY A 262 -7.34 0.42 6.77
C GLY A 262 -7.21 0.73 8.26
N ALA A 263 -6.08 1.29 8.64
CA ALA A 263 -5.86 1.83 9.96
C ALA A 263 -4.79 2.91 9.91
N PHE A 264 -4.80 3.79 10.88
CA PHE A 264 -3.65 4.61 11.20
C PHE A 264 -3.26 4.40 12.66
N ALA A 265 -1.98 4.53 12.91
CA ALA A 265 -1.39 4.32 14.22
C ALA A 265 -0.52 5.51 14.60
N MET A 266 -0.39 5.77 15.90
CA MET A 266 0.40 6.88 16.42
C MET A 266 1.02 6.55 17.77
N THR A 267 2.01 7.34 18.15
CA THR A 267 2.62 7.29 19.48
C THR A 267 1.63 7.77 20.54
N GLU A 268 1.84 7.36 21.80
CA GLU A 268 0.99 7.77 22.95
C GLU A 268 0.96 9.29 23.12
N GLU A 269 2.11 9.97 22.91
CA GLU A 269 2.17 11.41 23.00
C GLU A 269 1.25 12.08 21.98
N ILE A 270 1.32 11.64 20.71
CA ILE A 270 0.47 12.21 19.67
C ILE A 270 -1.00 11.90 19.96
N ALA A 271 -1.32 10.67 20.36
CA ALA A 271 -2.69 10.28 20.69
C ALA A 271 -3.29 11.14 21.81
N LYS A 272 -2.51 11.44 22.84
CA LYS A 272 -2.94 12.26 23.99
C LYS A 272 -3.31 13.69 23.60
N TYR A 273 -2.63 14.25 22.60
CA TYR A 273 -2.80 15.65 22.21
C TYR A 273 -3.39 15.82 20.80
N SER A 274 -3.96 14.79 20.19
CA SER A 274 -4.60 14.87 18.87
C SER A 274 -6.11 14.66 18.92
N LEU A 275 -6.59 13.62 18.27
CA LEU A 275 -8.03 13.35 18.10
C LEU A 275 -8.69 12.91 19.41
N GLU A 276 -9.88 13.43 19.65
CA GLU A 276 -10.72 13.12 20.81
C GLU A 276 -12.16 12.84 20.38
N PRO A 277 -13.05 12.36 21.29
CA PRO A 277 -14.43 12.07 20.94
C PRO A 277 -15.11 13.24 20.24
N GLY A 278 -15.69 12.99 19.05
CA GLY A 278 -16.33 13.99 18.20
C GLY A 278 -15.46 14.53 17.06
N ASP A 279 -14.13 14.39 17.09
CA ASP A 279 -13.24 14.93 16.05
C ASP A 279 -13.19 14.08 14.78
N HIS A 280 -13.29 12.76 14.93
CA HIS A 280 -13.11 11.81 13.84
C HIS A 280 -13.99 10.58 14.04
N GLY A 281 -14.45 9.99 12.95
CA GLY A 281 -15.33 8.84 13.01
C GLY A 281 -15.39 8.08 11.69
N THR A 282 -15.91 6.87 11.79
CA THR A 282 -16.19 5.99 10.67
C THR A 282 -17.33 5.05 11.07
N THR A 283 -18.24 4.78 10.15
CA THR A 283 -19.35 3.85 10.42
C THR A 283 -18.84 2.41 10.47
N TYR A 284 -18.03 2.00 9.51
CA TYR A 284 -17.61 0.60 9.33
C TYR A 284 -16.19 0.29 9.81
N GLY A 285 -15.31 1.27 10.00
CA GLY A 285 -13.94 1.02 10.46
C GLY A 285 -13.93 0.35 11.82
N GLY A 286 -13.17 -0.73 11.97
CA GLY A 286 -13.16 -1.54 13.18
C GLY A 286 -14.32 -2.53 13.32
N ASN A 287 -15.06 -2.81 12.23
CA ASN A 287 -16.11 -3.82 12.27
C ASN A 287 -15.53 -5.22 12.56
N PRO A 288 -16.32 -6.10 13.17
CA PRO A 288 -15.87 -7.43 13.58
C PRO A 288 -15.27 -8.28 12.45
N LEU A 289 -15.84 -8.23 11.24
CA LEU A 289 -15.33 -9.01 10.11
C LEU A 289 -13.94 -8.55 9.67
N ALA A 290 -13.75 -7.23 9.50
CA ALA A 290 -12.46 -6.65 9.13
C ALA A 290 -11.40 -6.88 10.23
N CYS A 291 -11.76 -6.72 11.51
CA CYS A 291 -10.86 -6.98 12.64
C CYS A 291 -10.44 -8.45 12.72
N THR A 292 -11.35 -9.39 12.41
CA THR A 292 -11.03 -10.82 12.31
C THR A 292 -10.03 -11.07 11.18
N ALA A 293 -10.23 -10.43 10.01
CA ALA A 293 -9.27 -10.53 8.90
C ALA A 293 -7.88 -10.04 9.33
N VAL A 294 -7.79 -8.88 9.98
CA VAL A 294 -6.52 -8.29 10.46
C VAL A 294 -5.80 -9.24 11.41
N SER A 295 -6.46 -9.68 12.49
CA SER A 295 -5.84 -10.59 13.48
C SER A 295 -5.41 -11.91 12.85
N LYS A 296 -6.25 -12.51 11.99
CA LYS A 296 -5.92 -13.78 11.36
C LYS A 296 -4.79 -13.62 10.34
N THR A 297 -4.74 -12.53 9.58
CA THR A 297 -3.63 -12.23 8.67
C THR A 297 -2.31 -12.13 9.43
N ILE A 298 -2.27 -11.39 10.55
CA ILE A 298 -1.07 -11.26 11.39
C ILE A 298 -0.64 -12.62 11.94
N GLU A 299 -1.58 -13.41 12.48
CA GLU A 299 -1.31 -14.75 12.99
C GLU A 299 -0.66 -15.67 11.92
N ILE A 300 -1.19 -15.65 10.68
CA ILE A 300 -0.64 -16.46 9.58
C ILE A 300 0.75 -15.95 9.17
N PHE A 301 0.96 -14.64 9.13
CA PHE A 301 2.27 -14.05 8.83
C PHE A 301 3.35 -14.51 9.81
N GLU A 302 3.04 -14.51 11.10
CA GLU A 302 3.97 -14.96 12.14
C GLU A 302 4.17 -16.47 12.10
N LYS A 303 3.09 -17.25 12.02
CA LYS A 303 3.14 -18.72 11.94
C LYS A 303 3.99 -19.21 10.76
N LYS A 304 3.89 -18.55 9.61
CA LYS A 304 4.63 -18.89 8.39
C LYS A 304 5.97 -18.19 8.27
N ASN A 305 6.32 -17.30 9.22
CA ASN A 305 7.52 -16.47 9.17
C ASN A 305 7.69 -15.73 7.82
N LEU A 306 6.58 -15.15 7.32
CA LEU A 306 6.54 -14.58 5.96
C LEU A 306 7.52 -13.43 5.76
N VAL A 307 7.88 -12.68 6.80
CA VAL A 307 8.88 -11.60 6.68
C VAL A 307 10.25 -12.16 6.27
N ALA A 308 10.71 -13.23 6.91
CA ALA A 308 11.98 -13.88 6.55
C ALA A 308 11.90 -14.53 5.16
N HIS A 309 10.77 -15.16 4.84
CA HIS A 309 10.52 -15.69 3.50
C HIS A 309 10.63 -14.61 2.41
N VAL A 310 10.04 -13.43 2.64
CA VAL A 310 10.14 -12.29 1.71
C VAL A 310 11.57 -11.77 1.59
N GLN A 311 12.38 -11.80 2.65
CA GLN A 311 13.79 -11.41 2.58
C GLN A 311 14.57 -12.34 1.64
N GLU A 312 14.41 -13.65 1.83
CA GLU A 312 15.10 -14.65 1.00
C GLU A 312 14.61 -14.60 -0.46
N LEU A 313 13.30 -14.67 -0.65
CA LEU A 313 12.72 -14.70 -2.00
C LEU A 313 12.89 -13.37 -2.73
N GLY A 314 12.88 -12.24 -2.02
CA GLY A 314 13.13 -10.93 -2.58
C GLY A 314 14.54 -10.78 -3.11
N ALA A 315 15.55 -11.37 -2.42
CA ALA A 315 16.93 -11.43 -2.91
C ALA A 315 17.02 -12.28 -4.20
N TYR A 316 16.35 -13.43 -4.22
CA TYR A 316 16.27 -14.28 -5.41
C TYR A 316 15.58 -13.56 -6.59
N LEU A 317 14.48 -12.87 -6.34
CA LEU A 317 13.80 -12.06 -7.36
C LEU A 317 14.73 -10.97 -7.93
N THR A 318 15.48 -10.26 -7.06
CA THR A 318 16.45 -9.26 -7.51
C THR A 318 17.52 -9.87 -8.41
N GLU A 319 18.09 -11.01 -8.03
CA GLU A 319 19.09 -11.75 -8.84
C GLU A 319 18.52 -12.07 -10.23
N LYS A 320 17.32 -12.63 -10.29
CA LYS A 320 16.67 -13.00 -11.56
C LYS A 320 16.30 -11.78 -12.43
N LEU A 321 15.94 -10.67 -11.83
CA LEU A 321 15.68 -9.43 -12.57
C LEU A 321 16.96 -8.76 -13.09
N GLU A 322 18.09 -8.84 -12.36
CA GLU A 322 19.38 -8.37 -12.83
C GLU A 322 19.94 -9.27 -13.96
N GLU A 323 19.74 -10.60 -13.89
CA GLU A 323 20.02 -11.52 -15.01
C GLU A 323 19.21 -11.10 -16.25
N LEU A 324 17.89 -10.90 -16.10
CA LEU A 324 17.00 -10.45 -17.18
C LEU A 324 17.48 -9.13 -17.80
N LYS A 325 17.88 -8.16 -16.96
CA LYS A 325 18.42 -6.88 -17.42
C LYS A 325 19.70 -7.05 -18.25
N SER A 326 20.57 -8.00 -17.89
CA SER A 326 21.79 -8.27 -18.65
C SER A 326 21.53 -8.91 -20.02
N GLU A 327 20.37 -9.58 -20.18
CA GLU A 327 19.98 -10.28 -21.39
C GLU A 327 19.05 -9.47 -22.30
N CYS A 328 18.42 -8.39 -21.77
CA CYS A 328 17.40 -7.61 -22.49
C CYS A 328 17.71 -6.11 -22.48
N ASP A 329 18.12 -5.57 -23.62
CA ASP A 329 18.49 -4.15 -23.80
C ASP A 329 17.33 -3.18 -23.46
N CYS A 330 16.09 -3.64 -23.49
CA CYS A 330 14.95 -2.81 -23.14
C CYS A 330 14.79 -2.60 -21.63
N VAL A 331 15.44 -3.38 -20.77
CA VAL A 331 15.43 -3.22 -19.31
C VAL A 331 16.60 -2.34 -18.88
N LYS A 332 16.30 -1.18 -18.27
CA LYS A 332 17.31 -0.16 -17.89
C LYS A 332 17.72 -0.24 -16.43
N ALA A 333 16.80 -0.58 -15.55
CA ALA A 333 17.07 -0.67 -14.11
C ALA A 333 16.18 -1.71 -13.43
N VAL A 334 16.69 -2.30 -12.37
CA VAL A 334 15.92 -3.05 -11.37
C VAL A 334 15.74 -2.14 -10.16
N LYS A 335 14.53 -2.09 -9.61
CA LYS A 335 14.15 -1.16 -8.54
C LYS A 335 13.38 -1.89 -7.44
N GLY A 336 13.40 -1.31 -6.23
CA GLY A 336 12.58 -1.79 -5.11
C GLY A 336 13.31 -2.69 -4.12
N LYS A 337 12.55 -3.42 -3.28
CA LYS A 337 13.06 -4.25 -2.19
C LYS A 337 12.04 -5.33 -1.80
N GLY A 338 12.53 -6.51 -1.40
CA GLY A 338 11.68 -7.63 -1.00
C GLY A 338 10.81 -8.12 -2.16
N LEU A 339 9.51 -8.25 -1.95
CA LEU A 339 8.53 -8.55 -2.99
C LEU A 339 7.72 -7.31 -3.43
N MET A 340 8.36 -6.14 -3.41
CA MET A 340 7.91 -4.91 -4.04
C MET A 340 9.03 -4.39 -4.92
N GLN A 341 9.13 -4.96 -6.12
CA GLN A 341 10.18 -4.68 -7.08
C GLN A 341 9.60 -4.29 -8.43
N GLY A 342 10.43 -3.78 -9.31
CA GLY A 342 10.07 -3.45 -10.68
C GLY A 342 11.27 -3.35 -11.58
N ILE A 343 10.99 -3.35 -12.87
CA ILE A 343 11.97 -3.09 -13.91
C ILE A 343 11.59 -1.84 -14.69
N GLN A 344 12.53 -0.94 -14.87
CA GLN A 344 12.38 0.21 -15.76
C GLN A 344 12.64 -0.25 -17.21
N VAL A 345 11.72 0.07 -18.10
CA VAL A 345 11.74 -0.41 -19.49
C VAL A 345 11.60 0.73 -20.49
N THR A 346 12.08 0.50 -21.72
CA THR A 346 11.96 1.46 -22.83
C THR A 346 10.75 1.20 -23.73
N LYS A 347 10.16 0.01 -23.64
CA LYS A 347 8.94 -0.34 -24.38
C LYS A 347 7.69 0.20 -23.66
N PRO A 348 6.59 0.52 -24.37
CA PRO A 348 5.34 0.93 -23.75
C PRO A 348 4.80 -0.10 -22.77
N LEU A 349 4.47 0.32 -21.55
CA LEU A 349 3.94 -0.56 -20.49
C LEU A 349 2.68 -1.31 -20.94
N SER A 350 1.81 -0.63 -21.73
CA SER A 350 0.56 -1.21 -22.24
C SER A 350 0.77 -2.38 -23.19
N GLU A 351 1.87 -2.39 -23.95
CA GLU A 351 2.24 -3.51 -24.83
C GLU A 351 2.69 -4.70 -24.01
N ILE A 352 3.64 -4.47 -23.08
CA ILE A 352 4.20 -5.53 -22.22
C ILE A 352 3.10 -6.18 -21.38
N THR A 353 2.26 -5.39 -20.72
CA THR A 353 1.17 -5.92 -19.86
C THR A 353 0.13 -6.70 -20.64
N LYS A 354 -0.17 -6.26 -21.88
CA LYS A 354 -1.09 -6.96 -22.77
C LYS A 354 -0.55 -8.31 -23.26
N GLU A 355 0.73 -8.35 -23.65
CA GLU A 355 1.35 -9.61 -24.06
C GLU A 355 1.57 -10.56 -22.87
N ALA A 356 1.96 -10.04 -21.70
CA ALA A 356 2.04 -10.82 -20.47
C ALA A 356 0.69 -11.48 -20.10
N LEU A 357 -0.43 -10.74 -20.23
CA LEU A 357 -1.77 -11.27 -20.01
C LEU A 357 -2.09 -12.45 -20.94
N LYS A 358 -1.68 -12.36 -22.21
CA LYS A 358 -1.88 -13.47 -23.17
C LYS A 358 -1.08 -14.71 -22.77
N GLU A 359 0.14 -14.53 -22.25
CA GLU A 359 1.02 -15.59 -21.77
C GLU A 359 0.64 -16.10 -20.36
N GLY A 360 -0.43 -15.57 -19.74
CA GLY A 360 -0.92 -16.01 -18.44
C GLY A 360 -0.20 -15.39 -17.25
N LEU A 361 0.33 -14.15 -17.39
CA LEU A 361 0.97 -13.41 -16.30
C LEU A 361 0.25 -12.07 -16.08
N LEU A 362 -0.16 -11.82 -14.84
CA LEU A 362 -0.74 -10.53 -14.42
C LEU A 362 0.33 -9.66 -13.79
N ILE A 363 0.66 -8.57 -14.45
CA ILE A 363 1.59 -7.52 -14.01
C ILE A 363 0.97 -6.15 -14.23
N ILE A 364 1.45 -5.15 -13.50
CA ILE A 364 0.94 -3.77 -13.58
C ILE A 364 2.08 -2.76 -13.72
N GLY A 365 1.76 -1.59 -14.24
CA GLY A 365 2.70 -0.49 -14.33
C GLY A 365 2.80 0.32 -13.04
N ALA A 366 3.89 1.09 -12.91
CA ALA A 366 4.10 2.13 -11.92
C ALA A 366 4.85 3.30 -12.59
N GLY A 367 4.39 4.53 -12.36
CA GLY A 367 4.91 5.67 -13.10
C GLY A 367 4.68 5.51 -14.61
N ASN A 368 5.62 6.01 -15.42
CA ASN A 368 5.49 6.02 -16.87
C ASN A 368 6.18 4.85 -17.56
N ASP A 369 7.15 4.21 -16.91
CA ASP A 369 8.11 3.31 -17.56
C ASP A 369 8.56 2.12 -16.69
N VAL A 370 7.88 1.85 -15.58
CA VAL A 370 8.22 0.73 -14.67
C VAL A 370 7.15 -0.35 -14.71
N ILE A 371 7.53 -1.59 -14.98
CA ILE A 371 6.70 -2.77 -14.69
C ILE A 371 6.89 -3.11 -13.21
N ARG A 372 5.78 -3.18 -12.49
CA ARG A 372 5.76 -3.42 -11.04
C ARG A 372 5.38 -4.86 -10.73
N PHE A 373 6.13 -5.47 -9.81
CA PHE A 373 5.90 -6.79 -9.26
C PHE A 373 5.57 -6.69 -7.77
N VAL A 374 4.34 -7.03 -7.43
CA VAL A 374 3.82 -7.03 -6.04
C VAL A 374 2.99 -8.30 -5.80
N PRO A 375 3.56 -9.49 -6.01
CA PRO A 375 2.84 -10.76 -5.92
C PRO A 375 2.31 -11.03 -4.51
N PRO A 376 1.47 -12.05 -4.31
CA PRO A 376 1.24 -12.64 -2.99
C PRO A 376 2.56 -12.99 -2.30
N LEU A 377 2.65 -12.79 -0.98
CA LEU A 377 3.90 -13.03 -0.24
C LEU A 377 4.21 -14.51 0.00
N ILE A 378 3.31 -15.37 -0.46
CA ILE A 378 3.42 -16.83 -0.37
C ILE A 378 4.00 -17.48 -1.63
N ILE A 379 4.42 -16.66 -2.63
CA ILE A 379 5.06 -17.22 -3.83
C ILE A 379 6.37 -17.90 -3.48
N GLU A 380 6.79 -18.85 -4.32
CA GLU A 380 8.02 -19.62 -4.20
C GLU A 380 8.95 -19.33 -5.41
N LYS A 381 10.17 -19.87 -5.40
CA LYS A 381 11.16 -19.66 -6.48
C LYS A 381 10.62 -20.05 -7.86
N GLU A 382 9.83 -21.11 -7.92
CA GLU A 382 9.21 -21.60 -9.16
C GLU A 382 8.27 -20.57 -9.81
N HIS A 383 7.56 -19.78 -8.98
CA HIS A 383 6.71 -18.70 -9.49
C HIS A 383 7.55 -17.53 -10.05
N VAL A 384 8.70 -17.24 -9.43
CA VAL A 384 9.65 -16.24 -9.95
C VAL A 384 10.22 -16.72 -11.29
N ASP A 385 10.65 -17.98 -11.38
CA ASP A 385 11.18 -18.56 -12.62
C ASP A 385 10.14 -18.59 -13.74
N GLU A 386 8.87 -18.90 -13.42
CA GLU A 386 7.77 -18.85 -14.38
C GLU A 386 7.54 -17.41 -14.88
N MET A 387 7.52 -16.43 -13.99
CA MET A 387 7.39 -15.02 -14.34
C MET A 387 8.53 -14.55 -15.24
N ILE A 388 9.79 -14.86 -14.90
CA ILE A 388 10.99 -14.53 -15.72
C ILE A 388 10.90 -15.16 -17.11
N ARG A 389 10.49 -16.44 -17.20
CA ARG A 389 10.32 -17.13 -18.47
C ARG A 389 9.29 -16.44 -19.38
N ILE A 390 8.21 -15.92 -18.79
CA ILE A 390 7.19 -15.17 -19.53
C ILE A 390 7.73 -13.80 -19.91
N LEU A 391 8.39 -13.08 -19.01
CA LEU A 391 8.98 -11.77 -19.31
C LEU A 391 9.99 -11.85 -20.47
N LYS A 392 10.84 -12.88 -20.55
CA LYS A 392 11.77 -13.09 -21.68
C LYS A 392 11.09 -13.24 -23.05
N LYS A 393 9.81 -13.60 -23.08
CA LYS A 393 9.04 -13.68 -24.34
C LYS A 393 8.41 -12.37 -24.76
N VAL A 394 8.06 -11.51 -23.77
CA VAL A 394 7.26 -10.30 -24.03
C VAL A 394 8.09 -9.02 -24.04
N LEU A 395 9.31 -9.06 -23.48
CA LEU A 395 10.30 -7.99 -23.56
C LEU A 395 11.15 -8.07 -24.81
#